data_43b1cece05bd8a14220cce0baf450b8f
#
_entry.id   43b1cece05bd8a14220cce0baf450b8f
#
_cell.length_a   1.000
_cell.length_b   1.000
_cell.length_c   1.000
_cell.angle_alpha   90.00
_cell.angle_beta   90.00
_cell.angle_gamma   90.00
#
_symmetry.space_group_name_H-M   'P 1'
#
loop_
_entity.id
_entity.type
_entity.pdbx_description
1 polymer ?
#
loop_
_entity_poly.entity_id
_entity_poly.type
_entity_poly.pdbx_seq_one_letter_code
_entity_poly.pdbx_strand_id
1 'polypeptide(L)'
;MKKINLRFALALVIIALALVSMIFVNQISNPNIETESGQTSENVFGLSTMPSIAGDSQSSSSWFCPGVPGLEKTVSSEIIIANLLDVPITGKVTFLSSDKPAAVAQLIVQPFTRSVIDATGGRKSKFISAVVELDNGAAAVEQRIIHPAGDSVSLCANKPSDRWFFADGFTGSDSLFNVLLSNPFRDATVVDISFVTADGKREPASLKGIIIEPESVYSLAMGDQGARNEVVLAVSIRASSGRFVAGKLQHFFGRGRLGYSTSLGAASTSRQWWFAGGQKDLDTDEQLVVFNPTDQDQSVSVAFLTGTAEEIFREPLVLTIPAGRVTTLATSKLPAITEGRYGIVVSSNTNDFVTSDENSSVEFVVVEQVVTRRVDKKTGTTTTLGAPIGAPSRTWTVVSGVPAAGGALVVLNSTSLVTTLKISTIGPAGSVAIEGLEQIELGAAAVLKIIIPTINADLPILIEADNEVVVQREVDRGHELVGVSSVLALPHRSSGMAALPGK
;
A
#
# COMPACT_ATOMS: atom_id res chain seq x y z
N MET A 1 82.50 10.57 14.13
CA MET A 1 81.52 9.56 13.70
C MET A 1 81.08 8.75 14.92
N LYS A 2 79.85 8.96 15.43
CA LYS A 2 79.28 8.23 16.56
C LYS A 2 78.94 6.80 16.10
N LYS A 3 79.50 5.78 16.75
CA LYS A 3 79.17 4.37 16.51
C LYS A 3 77.74 4.18 17.01
N ILE A 4 76.80 3.96 16.09
CA ILE A 4 75.45 3.54 16.41
C ILE A 4 75.54 2.16 17.03
N ASN A 5 75.03 1.98 18.25
CA ASN A 5 75.06 0.71 18.97
C ASN A 5 74.24 -0.32 18.21
N LEU A 6 74.86 -1.40 17.73
CA LEU A 6 74.27 -2.50 16.98
C LEU A 6 72.96 -3.02 17.63
N ARG A 7 72.85 -2.98 18.95
CA ARG A 7 71.65 -3.37 19.70
C ARG A 7 70.46 -2.40 19.50
N PHE A 8 70.75 -1.09 19.26
CA PHE A 8 69.70 -0.10 18.97
C PHE A 8 69.20 -0.21 17.55
N ALA A 9 70.07 -0.55 16.60
CA ALA A 9 69.68 -0.82 15.22
C ALA A 9 68.84 -2.09 15.11
N LEU A 10 69.18 -3.13 15.85
CA LEU A 10 68.42 -4.38 15.87
C LEU A 10 67.03 -4.21 16.49
N ALA A 11 66.91 -3.43 17.55
CA ALA A 11 65.62 -3.12 18.19
C ALA A 11 64.68 -2.32 17.25
N LEU A 12 65.22 -1.36 16.49
CA LEU A 12 64.44 -0.62 15.48
C LEU A 12 63.97 -1.50 14.31
N VAL A 13 64.76 -2.46 13.89
CA VAL A 13 64.35 -3.41 12.84
C VAL A 13 63.25 -4.36 13.35
N ILE A 14 63.32 -4.80 14.59
CA ILE A 14 62.27 -5.65 15.19
C ILE A 14 60.95 -4.88 15.35
N ILE A 15 61.00 -3.59 15.79
CA ILE A 15 59.82 -2.75 15.90
C ILE A 15 59.22 -2.47 14.49
N ALA A 16 60.05 -2.21 13.48
CA ALA A 16 59.57 -2.02 12.12
C ALA A 16 58.94 -3.31 11.53
N LEU A 17 59.47 -4.47 11.79
CA LEU A 17 58.92 -5.76 11.40
C LEU A 17 57.60 -6.06 12.14
N ALA A 18 57.49 -5.72 13.43
CA ALA A 18 56.26 -5.85 14.20
C ALA A 18 55.16 -4.91 13.68
N LEU A 19 55.48 -3.67 13.31
CA LEU A 19 54.53 -2.74 12.70
C LEU A 19 54.05 -3.18 11.31
N VAL A 20 54.98 -3.70 10.49
CA VAL A 20 54.63 -4.25 9.16
C VAL A 20 53.75 -5.50 9.31
N SER A 21 54.05 -6.38 10.28
CA SER A 21 53.20 -7.55 10.54
C SER A 21 51.83 -7.18 11.10
N MET A 22 51.68 -6.11 11.92
CA MET A 22 50.39 -5.60 12.35
C MET A 22 49.57 -5.03 11.18
N ILE A 23 50.22 -4.35 10.24
CA ILE A 23 49.54 -3.83 9.02
C ILE A 23 49.10 -5.01 8.15
N PHE A 24 49.95 -6.05 7.97
CA PHE A 24 49.60 -7.23 7.19
C PHE A 24 48.50 -8.08 7.87
N VAL A 25 48.54 -8.26 9.19
CA VAL A 25 47.51 -8.97 9.93
C VAL A 25 46.17 -8.18 9.86
N ASN A 26 46.21 -6.84 9.90
CA ASN A 26 45.04 -6.02 9.76
C ASN A 26 44.46 -6.05 8.33
N GLN A 27 45.29 -6.27 7.30
CA GLN A 27 44.82 -6.47 5.92
C GLN A 27 44.32 -7.90 5.66
N ILE A 28 44.82 -8.92 6.37
CA ILE A 28 44.38 -10.32 6.24
C ILE A 28 43.18 -10.60 7.16
N SER A 29 43.01 -9.86 8.26
CA SER A 29 41.86 -9.97 9.19
C SER A 29 40.67 -9.13 8.79
N ASN A 30 40.78 -8.26 7.81
CA ASN A 30 39.67 -7.70 7.04
C ASN A 30 39.74 -8.34 5.65
N PRO A 31 39.15 -9.51 5.42
CA PRO A 31 38.58 -9.71 4.11
C PRO A 31 37.63 -8.53 3.96
N ASN A 32 37.81 -7.67 2.98
CA ASN A 32 36.75 -6.95 2.37
C ASN A 32 35.78 -8.00 1.82
N ILE A 33 35.00 -8.59 2.71
CA ILE A 33 33.64 -8.87 2.40
C ILE A 33 33.12 -7.44 2.17
N GLU A 34 33.07 -7.01 0.92
CA GLU A 34 32.01 -6.14 0.48
C GLU A 34 30.74 -6.89 0.88
N THR A 35 30.41 -6.78 2.15
CA THR A 35 29.06 -6.84 2.56
C THR A 35 28.41 -5.80 1.66
N GLU A 36 27.60 -6.22 0.72
CA GLU A 36 26.45 -5.46 0.26
C GLU A 36 25.57 -5.17 1.48
N SER A 37 26.14 -4.55 2.47
CA SER A 37 25.52 -4.00 3.66
C SER A 37 25.35 -2.52 3.44
N GLY A 38 24.42 -2.21 2.60
CA GLY A 38 24.09 -0.82 2.37
C GLY A 38 22.76 -0.61 1.74
N GLN A 39 22.13 -1.62 1.18
CA GLN A 39 20.68 -1.57 0.98
C GLN A 39 20.06 -2.05 2.28
N THR A 40 20.04 -1.13 3.20
CA THR A 40 19.45 -1.26 4.50
C THR A 40 18.07 -1.89 4.38
N SER A 41 17.82 -2.78 5.29
CA SER A 41 16.52 -3.36 5.61
C SER A 41 15.35 -2.35 5.58
N GLU A 42 15.58 -1.05 5.69
CA GLU A 42 14.56 0.01 5.58
C GLU A 42 13.88 0.07 4.21
N ASN A 43 14.63 -0.02 3.10
CA ASN A 43 14.03 -0.07 1.76
C ASN A 43 13.29 -1.38 1.50
N VAL A 44 13.73 -2.47 2.13
CA VAL A 44 13.04 -3.76 2.04
C VAL A 44 11.71 -3.73 2.80
N PHE A 45 11.60 -3.04 3.93
CA PHE A 45 10.37 -2.97 4.72
C PHE A 45 9.27 -2.14 4.03
N GLY A 46 9.57 -0.97 3.47
CA GLY A 46 8.57 -0.13 2.80
C GLY A 46 8.02 -0.76 1.52
N LEU A 47 8.91 -1.16 0.60
CA LEU A 47 8.52 -1.74 -0.69
C LEU A 47 7.98 -3.17 -0.60
N SER A 48 8.27 -3.90 0.48
CA SER A 48 7.80 -5.29 0.63
C SER A 48 6.30 -5.38 0.93
N THR A 49 5.68 -4.33 1.41
CA THR A 49 4.31 -4.34 1.93
C THR A 49 3.28 -3.77 0.97
N MET A 50 3.65 -2.80 0.14
CA MET A 50 2.77 -2.29 -0.89
C MET A 50 2.92 -3.12 -2.17
N PRO A 51 1.82 -3.50 -2.83
CA PRO A 51 1.87 -4.11 -4.16
C PRO A 51 2.62 -3.19 -5.13
N SER A 52 3.47 -3.77 -5.97
CA SER A 52 4.30 -3.04 -6.92
C SER A 52 4.52 -3.85 -8.19
N ILE A 53 4.75 -3.18 -9.30
CA ILE A 53 5.08 -3.84 -10.57
C ILE A 53 6.55 -4.21 -10.53
N ALA A 54 6.82 -5.47 -10.83
CA ALA A 54 8.17 -5.97 -10.94
C ALA A 54 8.85 -5.45 -12.21
N GLY A 55 10.17 -5.34 -12.19
CA GLY A 55 10.94 -5.01 -13.40
C GLY A 55 10.85 -6.09 -14.46
N ASP A 56 11.12 -5.72 -15.71
CA ASP A 56 11.03 -6.59 -16.90
C ASP A 56 11.89 -7.85 -16.83
N SER A 57 12.85 -7.90 -15.91
CA SER A 57 13.72 -9.06 -15.70
C SER A 57 13.07 -10.21 -14.93
N GLN A 58 11.89 -10.02 -14.34
CA GLN A 58 11.19 -11.08 -13.62
C GLN A 58 10.38 -11.95 -14.58
N SER A 59 10.65 -13.25 -14.55
CA SER A 59 10.03 -14.25 -15.42
C SER A 59 8.60 -14.63 -15.02
N SER A 60 8.11 -14.19 -13.85
CA SER A 60 6.75 -14.49 -13.39
C SER A 60 6.29 -13.51 -12.33
N SER A 61 4.98 -13.38 -12.17
CA SER A 61 4.35 -12.63 -11.06
C SER A 61 3.13 -13.34 -10.53
N SER A 62 2.86 -13.16 -9.24
CA SER A 62 1.66 -13.66 -8.59
C SER A 62 0.94 -12.53 -7.90
N TRP A 63 -0.38 -12.47 -8.08
CA TRP A 63 -1.23 -11.46 -7.51
C TRP A 63 -2.38 -12.13 -6.75
N PHE A 64 -2.66 -11.65 -5.56
CA PHE A 64 -3.61 -12.21 -4.63
C PHE A 64 -4.70 -11.17 -4.35
N CYS A 65 -5.86 -11.33 -4.96
CA CYS A 65 -7.00 -10.45 -4.76
C CYS A 65 -7.78 -10.91 -3.52
N PRO A 66 -8.01 -10.03 -2.53
CA PRO A 66 -8.47 -10.45 -1.21
C PRO A 66 -9.88 -11.02 -1.21
N GLY A 67 -10.73 -10.63 -2.16
CA GLY A 67 -12.02 -11.25 -2.37
C GLY A 67 -13.18 -10.28 -2.60
N VAL A 68 -14.27 -10.85 -3.08
CA VAL A 68 -15.51 -10.17 -3.48
C VAL A 68 -16.73 -10.94 -2.97
N PRO A 69 -17.90 -10.30 -2.79
CA PRO A 69 -19.15 -11.02 -2.52
C PRO A 69 -19.59 -11.80 -3.77
N GLY A 70 -20.02 -13.05 -3.58
CA GLY A 70 -20.40 -13.92 -4.70
C GLY A 70 -21.86 -14.37 -4.69
N LEU A 71 -22.68 -13.95 -3.69
CA LEU A 71 -24.10 -14.27 -3.62
C LEU A 71 -25.01 -13.05 -3.80
N GLU A 72 -24.46 -11.83 -3.79
CA GLU A 72 -25.24 -10.61 -3.90
C GLU A 72 -25.62 -10.34 -5.36
N LYS A 73 -26.91 -10.48 -5.69
CA LYS A 73 -27.40 -10.41 -7.07
C LYS A 73 -27.24 -9.04 -7.74
N THR A 74 -27.17 -7.97 -6.95
CA THR A 74 -27.04 -6.58 -7.42
C THR A 74 -25.60 -6.11 -7.48
N VAL A 75 -24.66 -6.97 -7.16
CA VAL A 75 -23.23 -6.70 -7.16
C VAL A 75 -22.57 -7.50 -8.25
N SER A 76 -21.73 -6.83 -9.05
CA SER A 76 -20.79 -7.48 -9.96
C SER A 76 -19.36 -7.13 -9.55
N SER A 77 -18.43 -7.97 -9.93
CA SER A 77 -17.04 -7.77 -9.55
C SER A 77 -16.10 -8.27 -10.62
N GLU A 78 -14.97 -7.58 -10.75
CA GLU A 78 -14.02 -7.77 -11.83
C GLU A 78 -12.59 -7.90 -11.26
N ILE A 79 -11.78 -8.72 -11.90
CA ILE A 79 -10.33 -8.67 -11.82
C ILE A 79 -9.84 -8.09 -13.13
N ILE A 80 -9.05 -7.03 -13.04
CA ILE A 80 -8.53 -6.30 -14.18
C ILE A 80 -7.02 -6.53 -14.21
N ILE A 81 -6.53 -7.05 -15.34
CA ILE A 81 -5.13 -7.43 -15.53
C ILE A 81 -4.59 -6.64 -16.71
N ALA A 82 -3.59 -5.81 -16.48
CA ALA A 82 -2.91 -5.05 -17.52
C ALA A 82 -1.59 -5.73 -17.90
N ASN A 83 -1.39 -5.93 -19.20
CA ASN A 83 -0.11 -6.33 -19.78
C ASN A 83 0.61 -5.08 -20.28
N LEU A 84 1.78 -4.80 -19.70
CA LEU A 84 2.58 -3.62 -20.01
C LEU A 84 3.67 -3.90 -21.08
N LEU A 85 3.70 -5.10 -21.66
CA LEU A 85 4.69 -5.57 -22.63
C LEU A 85 4.14 -5.61 -24.04
N ASP A 86 5.04 -5.66 -24.99
CA ASP A 86 4.81 -5.85 -26.43
C ASP A 86 4.60 -7.33 -26.85
N VAL A 87 4.59 -8.24 -25.86
CA VAL A 87 4.36 -9.67 -26.06
C VAL A 87 3.16 -10.13 -25.23
N PRO A 88 2.42 -11.18 -25.68
CA PRO A 88 1.35 -11.76 -24.87
C PRO A 88 1.88 -12.31 -23.55
N ILE A 89 1.13 -12.12 -22.47
CA ILE A 89 1.39 -12.76 -21.18
C ILE A 89 0.39 -13.89 -21.01
N THR A 90 0.89 -15.10 -20.78
CA THR A 90 0.09 -16.26 -20.40
C THR A 90 0.04 -16.41 -18.88
N GLY A 91 -0.94 -17.16 -18.40
CA GLY A 91 -1.09 -17.40 -16.97
C GLY A 91 -2.37 -18.12 -16.61
N LYS A 92 -2.71 -18.11 -15.36
CA LYS A 92 -3.95 -18.69 -14.84
C LYS A 92 -4.54 -17.86 -13.71
N VAL A 93 -5.84 -18.00 -13.51
CA VAL A 93 -6.56 -17.47 -12.37
C VAL A 93 -7.14 -18.63 -11.58
N THR A 94 -6.84 -18.68 -10.29
CA THR A 94 -7.39 -19.66 -9.35
C THR A 94 -8.40 -18.97 -8.44
N PHE A 95 -9.66 -19.39 -8.49
CA PHE A 95 -10.74 -18.86 -7.66
C PHE A 95 -10.92 -19.72 -6.41
N LEU A 96 -10.85 -19.07 -5.23
CA LEU A 96 -10.92 -19.70 -3.92
C LEU A 96 -12.25 -19.35 -3.25
N SER A 97 -12.87 -20.28 -2.55
CA SER A 97 -14.08 -20.06 -1.74
C SER A 97 -14.09 -20.98 -0.53
N SER A 98 -14.89 -20.65 0.48
CA SER A 98 -14.97 -21.42 1.72
C SER A 98 -15.71 -22.75 1.63
N ASP A 99 -16.54 -22.93 0.59
CA ASP A 99 -17.53 -24.02 0.47
C ASP A 99 -17.33 -24.91 -0.78
N LYS A 100 -16.32 -24.62 -1.60
CA LYS A 100 -16.05 -25.36 -2.83
C LYS A 100 -14.56 -25.47 -3.10
N PRO A 101 -14.10 -26.56 -3.71
CA PRO A 101 -12.72 -26.70 -4.18
C PRO A 101 -12.31 -25.54 -5.08
N ALA A 102 -11.04 -25.20 -5.12
CA ALA A 102 -10.50 -24.19 -6.02
C ALA A 102 -10.83 -24.50 -7.48
N ALA A 103 -11.08 -23.47 -8.27
CA ALA A 103 -11.31 -23.58 -9.71
C ALA A 103 -10.26 -22.76 -10.46
N VAL A 104 -9.74 -23.32 -11.55
CA VAL A 104 -8.67 -22.70 -12.33
C VAL A 104 -9.18 -22.36 -13.73
N ALA A 105 -8.91 -21.14 -14.20
CA ALA A 105 -9.11 -20.69 -15.56
C ALA A 105 -7.78 -20.26 -16.18
N GLN A 106 -7.53 -20.63 -17.43
CA GLN A 106 -6.37 -20.18 -18.20
C GLN A 106 -6.59 -18.75 -18.66
N LEU A 107 -5.52 -17.98 -18.76
CA LEU A 107 -5.52 -16.58 -19.11
C LEU A 107 -4.46 -16.28 -20.18
N ILE A 108 -4.83 -15.43 -21.13
CA ILE A 108 -3.90 -14.81 -22.07
C ILE A 108 -4.26 -13.33 -22.12
N VAL A 109 -3.30 -12.47 -21.83
CA VAL A 109 -3.45 -11.01 -21.96
C VAL A 109 -2.61 -10.55 -23.15
N GLN A 110 -3.27 -9.97 -24.15
CA GLN A 110 -2.61 -9.50 -25.36
C GLN A 110 -1.63 -8.35 -25.07
N PRO A 111 -0.65 -8.10 -25.96
CA PRO A 111 0.32 -7.02 -25.80
C PRO A 111 -0.33 -5.67 -25.58
N PHE A 112 0.14 -4.91 -24.59
CA PHE A 112 -0.31 -3.55 -24.30
C PHE A 112 -1.82 -3.40 -24.14
N THR A 113 -2.48 -4.44 -23.61
CA THR A 113 -3.93 -4.44 -23.37
C THR A 113 -4.24 -4.76 -21.92
N ARG A 114 -5.51 -4.64 -21.57
CA ARG A 114 -6.05 -5.18 -20.33
C ARG A 114 -7.02 -6.33 -20.63
N SER A 115 -7.09 -7.27 -19.70
CA SER A 115 -8.13 -8.29 -19.62
C SER A 115 -9.02 -8.03 -18.42
N VAL A 116 -10.32 -8.11 -18.59
CA VAL A 116 -11.31 -7.98 -17.51
C VAL A 116 -12.02 -9.32 -17.38
N ILE A 117 -11.98 -9.89 -16.19
CA ILE A 117 -12.61 -11.19 -15.91
C ILE A 117 -13.56 -11.06 -14.72
N ASP A 118 -14.63 -11.87 -14.72
CA ASP A 118 -15.52 -11.98 -13.56
C ASP A 118 -14.73 -12.47 -12.35
N ALA A 119 -14.66 -11.65 -11.29
CA ALA A 119 -13.91 -11.97 -10.07
C ALA A 119 -14.49 -13.17 -9.31
N THR A 120 -15.72 -13.58 -9.61
CA THR A 120 -16.33 -14.78 -9.03
C THR A 120 -15.97 -16.05 -9.79
N GLY A 121 -15.48 -15.93 -11.04
CA GLY A 121 -15.29 -17.07 -11.93
C GLY A 121 -16.58 -17.87 -12.16
N GLY A 122 -17.74 -17.22 -12.10
CA GLY A 122 -19.06 -17.84 -12.20
C GLY A 122 -19.46 -18.68 -10.99
N ARG A 123 -18.73 -18.63 -9.90
CA ARG A 123 -18.98 -19.40 -8.66
C ARG A 123 -20.06 -18.70 -7.81
N LYS A 124 -20.82 -19.50 -7.09
CA LYS A 124 -21.80 -19.02 -6.11
C LYS A 124 -21.32 -19.45 -4.72
N SER A 125 -20.67 -18.56 -4.02
CA SER A 125 -20.20 -18.68 -2.65
C SER A 125 -20.35 -17.33 -1.95
N LYS A 126 -20.39 -17.30 -0.62
CA LYS A 126 -20.58 -16.05 0.13
C LYS A 126 -19.52 -15.02 -0.24
N PHE A 127 -18.26 -15.47 -0.27
CA PHE A 127 -17.12 -14.67 -0.74
C PHE A 127 -16.20 -15.53 -1.60
N ILE A 128 -15.55 -14.88 -2.55
CA ILE A 128 -14.63 -15.53 -3.48
C ILE A 128 -13.39 -14.65 -3.58
N SER A 129 -12.22 -15.22 -3.35
CA SER A 129 -10.93 -14.58 -3.62
C SER A 129 -10.28 -15.19 -4.86
N ALA A 130 -9.25 -14.54 -5.39
CA ALA A 130 -8.58 -15.03 -6.58
C ALA A 130 -7.06 -14.87 -6.48
N VAL A 131 -6.37 -15.85 -7.07
CA VAL A 131 -4.93 -15.82 -7.29
C VAL A 131 -4.68 -15.74 -8.78
N VAL A 132 -3.98 -14.72 -9.25
CA VAL A 132 -3.57 -14.54 -10.63
C VAL A 132 -2.08 -14.82 -10.72
N GLU A 133 -1.69 -15.85 -11.45
CA GLU A 133 -0.31 -16.24 -11.69
C GLU A 133 0.00 -16.02 -13.18
N LEU A 134 1.03 -15.23 -13.47
CA LEU A 134 1.40 -14.79 -14.80
C LEU A 134 2.85 -15.16 -15.10
N ASP A 135 3.11 -15.55 -16.34
CA ASP A 135 4.43 -15.96 -16.84
C ASP A 135 5.30 -14.73 -17.21
N ASN A 136 5.14 -13.61 -16.50
CA ASN A 136 5.97 -12.42 -16.61
C ASN A 136 5.76 -11.49 -15.42
N GLY A 137 6.76 -10.64 -15.11
CA GLY A 137 6.73 -9.69 -14.01
C GLY A 137 6.07 -8.35 -14.33
N ALA A 138 6.10 -7.91 -15.60
CA ALA A 138 5.60 -6.61 -16.03
C ALA A 138 4.08 -6.62 -16.30
N ALA A 139 3.34 -7.02 -15.30
CA ALA A 139 1.87 -6.98 -15.29
C ALA A 139 1.37 -6.31 -14.03
N ALA A 140 0.17 -5.77 -14.09
CA ALA A 140 -0.50 -5.12 -12.98
C ALA A 140 -1.92 -5.67 -12.80
N VAL A 141 -2.35 -5.91 -11.56
CA VAL A 141 -3.65 -6.51 -11.25
C VAL A 141 -4.38 -5.73 -10.17
N GLU A 142 -5.64 -5.46 -10.40
CA GLU A 142 -6.55 -4.86 -9.42
C GLU A 142 -7.91 -5.57 -9.41
N GLN A 143 -8.65 -5.38 -8.34
CA GLN A 143 -10.00 -5.89 -8.14
C GLN A 143 -10.98 -4.72 -8.08
N ARG A 144 -12.09 -4.81 -8.79
CA ARG A 144 -13.19 -3.83 -8.76
C ARG A 144 -14.47 -4.51 -8.32
N ILE A 145 -15.24 -3.81 -7.49
CA ILE A 145 -16.60 -4.18 -7.10
C ILE A 145 -17.54 -3.08 -7.57
N ILE A 146 -18.53 -3.45 -8.36
CA ILE A 146 -19.59 -2.58 -8.86
C ILE A 146 -20.80 -2.81 -7.96
N HIS A 147 -21.09 -1.84 -7.09
CA HIS A 147 -22.07 -1.97 -6.02
C HIS A 147 -23.08 -0.82 -6.02
N PRO A 148 -24.39 -1.08 -5.78
CA PRO A 148 -25.42 -0.02 -5.78
C PRO A 148 -25.15 1.12 -4.79
N ALA A 149 -24.42 0.86 -3.69
CA ALA A 149 -24.01 1.88 -2.74
C ALA A 149 -22.65 2.54 -3.08
N GLY A 150 -22.09 2.25 -4.24
CA GLY A 150 -20.88 2.86 -4.79
C GLY A 150 -19.82 1.86 -5.22
N ASP A 151 -19.31 2.05 -6.42
CA ASP A 151 -18.21 1.28 -6.99
C ASP A 151 -16.95 1.48 -6.16
N SER A 152 -16.18 0.43 -5.99
CA SER A 152 -14.94 0.47 -5.25
C SER A 152 -13.85 -0.37 -5.90
N VAL A 153 -12.61 0.11 -5.82
CA VAL A 153 -11.44 -0.57 -6.37
C VAL A 153 -10.45 -0.85 -5.25
N SER A 154 -9.80 -1.98 -5.32
CA SER A 154 -8.75 -2.41 -4.39
C SER A 154 -7.59 -3.00 -5.16
N LEU A 155 -6.37 -2.77 -4.69
CA LEU A 155 -5.20 -3.47 -5.19
C LEU A 155 -5.27 -4.95 -4.79
N CYS A 156 -4.70 -5.82 -5.64
CA CYS A 156 -4.36 -7.18 -5.25
C CYS A 156 -2.93 -7.20 -4.68
N ALA A 157 -2.69 -7.95 -3.62
CA ALA A 157 -1.35 -8.10 -3.06
C ALA A 157 -0.46 -8.91 -4.03
N ASN A 158 0.81 -8.59 -4.10
CA ASN A 158 1.77 -9.42 -4.83
C ASN A 158 2.65 -10.30 -3.90
N LYS A 159 2.38 -10.24 -2.59
CA LYS A 159 2.98 -11.15 -1.59
C LYS A 159 1.99 -11.44 -0.47
N PRO A 160 1.80 -12.69 -0.07
CA PRO A 160 1.13 -13.05 1.18
C PRO A 160 2.02 -12.70 2.38
N SER A 161 1.39 -12.37 3.51
CA SER A 161 2.07 -12.02 4.77
C SER A 161 1.60 -12.90 5.92
N ASP A 162 2.39 -12.97 6.99
CA ASP A 162 2.01 -13.57 8.27
C ASP A 162 1.23 -12.61 9.16
N ARG A 163 1.07 -11.34 8.75
CA ARG A 163 0.34 -10.32 9.49
C ARG A 163 -0.36 -9.33 8.56
N TRP A 164 -1.52 -8.83 9.02
CA TRP A 164 -2.30 -7.82 8.32
C TRP A 164 -2.98 -6.90 9.31
N PHE A 165 -3.13 -5.62 8.93
CA PHE A 165 -3.70 -4.59 9.78
C PHE A 165 -4.71 -3.74 9.00
N PHE A 166 -5.74 -3.29 9.70
CA PHE A 166 -6.72 -2.30 9.25
C PHE A 166 -6.85 -1.25 10.35
N ALA A 167 -6.60 0.01 10.02
CA ALA A 167 -6.72 1.10 10.99
C ALA A 167 -8.16 1.59 11.13
N ASP A 168 -8.92 1.64 10.03
CA ASP A 168 -10.32 2.07 10.00
C ASP A 168 -11.26 0.91 9.69
N GLY A 169 -12.22 0.72 10.59
CA GLY A 169 -13.41 -0.09 10.44
C GLY A 169 -14.57 0.58 11.14
N PHE A 170 -15.79 0.29 10.70
CA PHE A 170 -16.99 0.96 11.16
C PHE A 170 -18.17 -0.01 11.18
N THR A 171 -18.82 -0.15 12.33
CA THR A 171 -20.04 -0.97 12.52
C THR A 171 -21.21 -0.16 13.08
N GLY A 172 -21.05 1.17 13.14
CA GLY A 172 -22.11 2.08 13.59
C GLY A 172 -23.34 2.02 12.69
N SER A 173 -24.54 2.12 13.27
CA SER A 173 -25.83 1.98 12.57
C SER A 173 -25.96 0.66 11.79
N ASP A 174 -25.54 -0.44 12.38
CA ASP A 174 -25.52 -1.79 11.79
C ASP A 174 -24.73 -1.88 10.46
N SER A 175 -23.79 -0.97 10.26
CA SER A 175 -22.86 -1.01 9.11
C SER A 175 -22.08 -2.33 9.13
N LEU A 176 -21.80 -2.87 7.93
CA LEU A 176 -21.13 -4.15 7.77
C LEU A 176 -19.65 -3.93 7.56
N PHE A 177 -18.85 -4.49 8.44
CA PHE A 177 -17.40 -4.57 8.28
C PHE A 177 -17.00 -6.04 8.23
N ASN A 178 -16.70 -6.53 7.03
CA ASN A 178 -16.23 -7.89 6.80
C ASN A 178 -14.73 -7.87 6.52
N VAL A 179 -13.99 -8.70 7.26
CA VAL A 179 -12.60 -9.02 6.98
C VAL A 179 -12.55 -10.33 6.22
N LEU A 180 -11.86 -10.35 5.09
CA LEU A 180 -11.67 -11.54 4.27
C LEU A 180 -10.23 -12.00 4.39
N LEU A 181 -10.02 -13.28 4.72
CA LEU A 181 -8.72 -13.92 4.87
C LEU A 181 -8.59 -15.00 3.80
N SER A 182 -7.73 -14.80 2.83
CA SER A 182 -7.51 -15.73 1.72
C SER A 182 -6.23 -16.52 1.96
N ASN A 183 -6.34 -17.85 2.02
CA ASN A 183 -5.21 -18.77 2.06
C ASN A 183 -4.99 -19.36 0.66
N PRO A 184 -3.98 -18.91 -0.08
CA PRO A 184 -3.70 -19.42 -1.43
C PRO A 184 -2.89 -20.71 -1.44
N PHE A 185 -2.51 -21.24 -0.27
CA PHE A 185 -1.60 -22.37 -0.15
C PHE A 185 -2.34 -23.70 0.08
N ARG A 186 -1.63 -24.80 -0.12
CA ARG A 186 -2.13 -26.15 0.11
C ARG A 186 -2.08 -26.58 1.57
N ASP A 187 -1.42 -25.81 2.42
CA ASP A 187 -1.38 -26.03 3.85
C ASP A 187 -2.33 -25.04 4.55
N ALA A 188 -2.93 -25.48 5.65
CA ALA A 188 -3.77 -24.61 6.45
C ALA A 188 -2.96 -23.49 7.10
N THR A 189 -3.57 -22.31 7.20
CA THR A 189 -3.01 -21.17 7.94
C THR A 189 -3.77 -21.00 9.24
N VAL A 190 -3.05 -20.80 10.34
CA VAL A 190 -3.65 -20.57 11.66
C VAL A 190 -3.41 -19.15 12.09
N VAL A 191 -4.48 -18.41 12.43
CA VAL A 191 -4.39 -16.99 12.75
C VAL A 191 -5.03 -16.64 14.08
N ASP A 192 -4.48 -15.62 14.74
CA ASP A 192 -5.06 -14.91 15.86
C ASP A 192 -5.53 -13.53 15.40
N ILE A 193 -6.71 -13.12 15.81
CA ILE A 193 -7.30 -11.84 15.49
C ILE A 193 -7.58 -11.06 16.76
N SER A 194 -7.10 -9.83 16.82
CA SER A 194 -7.44 -8.85 17.84
C SER A 194 -8.00 -7.59 17.19
N PHE A 195 -8.79 -6.83 17.95
CA PHE A 195 -9.32 -5.58 17.46
C PHE A 195 -9.36 -4.51 18.56
N VAL A 196 -9.39 -3.26 18.15
CA VAL A 196 -9.40 -2.09 19.02
C VAL A 196 -10.65 -1.27 18.73
N THR A 197 -11.39 -0.93 19.78
CA THR A 197 -12.53 -0.01 19.71
C THR A 197 -12.22 1.27 20.50
N ALA A 198 -13.16 2.18 20.59
CA ALA A 198 -13.02 3.37 21.43
C ALA A 198 -12.71 3.01 22.89
N ASP A 199 -13.29 1.92 23.41
CA ASP A 199 -13.07 1.45 24.78
C ASP A 199 -11.71 0.77 24.99
N GLY A 200 -11.06 0.29 23.92
CA GLY A 200 -9.74 -0.32 23.95
C GLY A 200 -9.61 -1.63 23.19
N LYS A 201 -8.48 -2.31 23.44
CA LYS A 201 -8.12 -3.56 22.80
C LYS A 201 -9.00 -4.70 23.31
N ARG A 202 -9.45 -5.55 22.39
CA ARG A 202 -10.23 -6.77 22.65
C ARG A 202 -9.57 -7.96 21.96
N GLU A 203 -9.42 -9.06 22.70
CA GLU A 203 -8.86 -10.33 22.23
C GLU A 203 -9.77 -11.50 22.62
N PRO A 204 -10.94 -11.65 21.97
CA PRO A 204 -11.85 -12.74 22.29
C PRO A 204 -11.20 -14.10 22.07
N ALA A 205 -11.43 -15.05 22.98
CA ALA A 205 -10.91 -16.41 22.84
C ALA A 205 -11.39 -17.09 21.56
N SER A 206 -12.58 -16.75 21.07
CA SER A 206 -13.12 -17.24 19.79
C SER A 206 -12.37 -16.78 18.55
N LEU A 207 -11.52 -15.76 18.69
CA LEU A 207 -10.68 -15.22 17.61
C LEU A 207 -9.22 -15.66 17.70
N LYS A 208 -8.91 -16.66 18.54
CA LYS A 208 -7.58 -17.28 18.67
C LYS A 208 -7.57 -18.64 17.99
N GLY A 209 -6.50 -18.94 17.28
CA GLY A 209 -6.32 -20.23 16.61
C GLY A 209 -7.33 -20.52 15.50
N ILE A 210 -7.79 -19.49 14.79
CA ILE A 210 -8.71 -19.67 13.65
C ILE A 210 -7.95 -20.35 12.53
N ILE A 211 -8.51 -21.47 12.04
CA ILE A 211 -7.95 -22.21 10.90
C ILE A 211 -8.56 -21.67 9.62
N ILE A 212 -7.69 -21.23 8.70
CA ILE A 212 -8.05 -20.92 7.32
C ILE A 212 -7.64 -22.12 6.49
N GLU A 213 -8.62 -22.84 5.97
CA GLU A 213 -8.41 -24.05 5.21
C GLU A 213 -7.53 -23.82 3.97
N PRO A 214 -6.85 -24.84 3.46
CA PRO A 214 -6.11 -24.76 2.20
C PRO A 214 -6.95 -24.24 1.04
N GLU A 215 -6.34 -23.44 0.18
CA GLU A 215 -6.95 -22.91 -1.06
C GLU A 215 -8.38 -22.37 -0.85
N SER A 216 -8.58 -21.63 0.25
CA SER A 216 -9.89 -21.14 0.67
C SER A 216 -9.90 -19.67 1.07
N VAL A 217 -11.11 -19.12 1.25
CA VAL A 217 -11.33 -17.80 1.86
C VAL A 217 -12.19 -17.93 3.11
N TYR A 218 -11.71 -17.36 4.21
CA TYR A 218 -12.45 -17.22 5.45
C TYR A 218 -12.97 -15.79 5.59
N SER A 219 -14.22 -15.62 5.99
CA SER A 219 -14.82 -14.29 6.17
C SER A 219 -15.27 -14.08 7.61
N LEU A 220 -14.99 -12.90 8.14
CA LEU A 220 -15.33 -12.52 9.50
C LEU A 220 -16.13 -11.21 9.49
N ALA A 221 -17.40 -11.26 9.91
CA ALA A 221 -18.19 -10.07 10.17
C ALA A 221 -17.86 -9.55 11.57
N MET A 222 -17.18 -8.41 11.65
CA MET A 222 -16.66 -7.88 12.93
C MET A 222 -17.79 -7.51 13.92
N GLY A 223 -18.94 -7.07 13.41
CA GLY A 223 -20.12 -6.82 14.25
C GLY A 223 -20.59 -8.03 15.05
N ASP A 224 -20.41 -9.26 14.51
CA ASP A 224 -20.77 -10.51 15.17
C ASP A 224 -19.71 -10.97 16.19
N GLN A 225 -18.53 -10.34 16.18
CA GLN A 225 -17.39 -10.68 17.04
C GLN A 225 -17.28 -9.77 18.28
N GLY A 226 -18.37 -9.10 18.64
CA GLY A 226 -18.40 -8.18 19.78
C GLY A 226 -17.96 -6.74 19.44
N ALA A 227 -17.81 -6.41 18.17
CA ALA A 227 -17.53 -5.05 17.69
C ALA A 227 -18.76 -4.43 17.03
N ARG A 228 -19.93 -4.58 17.66
CA ARG A 228 -21.20 -4.04 17.13
C ARG A 228 -21.36 -2.57 17.50
N ASN A 229 -21.84 -1.78 16.54
CA ASN A 229 -22.15 -0.35 16.71
C ASN A 229 -20.94 0.52 17.09
N GLU A 230 -19.73 0.09 16.72
CA GLU A 230 -18.49 0.84 16.93
C GLU A 230 -18.28 1.87 15.83
N VAL A 231 -17.85 3.07 16.21
CA VAL A 231 -17.52 4.15 15.28
C VAL A 231 -16.01 4.24 15.03
N VAL A 232 -15.23 3.51 15.81
CA VAL A 232 -13.78 3.34 15.67
C VAL A 232 -13.48 1.86 15.87
N LEU A 233 -12.85 1.25 14.89
CA LEU A 233 -12.52 -0.17 14.91
C LEU A 233 -11.26 -0.44 14.10
N ALA A 234 -10.16 -0.79 14.76
CA ALA A 234 -8.96 -1.30 14.08
C ALA A 234 -8.84 -2.80 14.30
N VAL A 235 -8.23 -3.48 13.34
CA VAL A 235 -8.04 -4.94 13.38
C VAL A 235 -6.58 -5.29 13.15
N SER A 236 -6.05 -6.21 13.96
CA SER A 236 -4.73 -6.83 13.79
C SER A 236 -4.91 -8.34 13.68
N ILE A 237 -4.31 -8.93 12.65
CA ILE A 237 -4.37 -10.36 12.35
C ILE A 237 -2.94 -10.86 12.21
N ARG A 238 -2.61 -11.92 12.96
CA ARG A 238 -1.28 -12.54 12.96
C ARG A 238 -1.41 -14.04 12.76
N ALA A 239 -0.67 -14.58 11.81
CA ALA A 239 -0.55 -16.02 11.68
C ALA A 239 0.43 -16.56 12.72
N SER A 240 0.03 -17.59 13.44
CA SER A 240 0.91 -18.44 14.23
C SER A 240 1.56 -19.52 13.35
N SER A 241 0.94 -19.83 12.21
CA SER A 241 1.47 -20.74 11.19
C SER A 241 0.92 -20.35 9.81
N GLY A 242 1.78 -20.39 8.79
CA GLY A 242 1.42 -20.09 7.41
C GLY A 242 1.46 -18.59 7.07
N ARG A 243 0.91 -18.26 5.90
CA ARG A 243 0.76 -16.91 5.37
C ARG A 243 -0.57 -16.79 4.67
N PHE A 244 -1.10 -15.58 4.56
CA PHE A 244 -2.40 -15.32 3.96
C PHE A 244 -2.43 -13.92 3.35
N VAL A 245 -3.55 -13.59 2.71
CA VAL A 245 -3.85 -12.23 2.25
C VAL A 245 -5.15 -11.77 2.91
N ALA A 246 -5.17 -10.52 3.38
CA ALA A 246 -6.36 -9.95 4.00
C ALA A 246 -6.85 -8.70 3.30
N GLY A 247 -8.16 -8.59 3.13
CA GLY A 247 -8.85 -7.40 2.69
C GLY A 247 -10.09 -7.13 3.51
N LYS A 248 -10.66 -5.94 3.34
CA LYS A 248 -11.91 -5.54 3.98
C LYS A 248 -12.97 -5.18 2.95
N LEU A 249 -14.21 -5.48 3.31
CA LEU A 249 -15.41 -4.99 2.66
C LEU A 249 -16.22 -4.21 3.70
N GLN A 250 -16.44 -2.93 3.44
CA GLN A 250 -17.12 -2.03 4.34
C GLN A 250 -18.37 -1.48 3.67
N HIS A 251 -19.55 -1.72 4.26
CA HIS A 251 -20.79 -1.11 3.83
C HIS A 251 -21.31 -0.19 4.94
N PHE A 252 -21.31 1.11 4.69
CA PHE A 252 -21.72 2.15 5.63
C PHE A 252 -23.21 2.44 5.52
N PHE A 253 -23.93 2.44 6.65
CA PHE A 253 -25.39 2.64 6.69
C PHE A 253 -25.86 3.86 7.50
N GLY A 254 -24.95 4.66 8.07
CA GLY A 254 -25.38 5.83 8.84
C GLY A 254 -24.29 6.42 9.75
N ARG A 255 -24.70 7.21 10.72
CA ARG A 255 -23.83 7.98 11.61
C ARG A 255 -22.83 8.85 10.85
N GLY A 256 -23.29 9.46 9.74
CA GLY A 256 -22.46 10.35 8.93
C GLY A 256 -21.62 9.65 7.87
N ARG A 257 -21.61 8.31 7.78
CA ARG A 257 -20.93 7.53 6.75
C ARG A 257 -21.95 6.72 5.95
N LEU A 258 -21.93 6.84 4.63
CA LEU A 258 -22.77 6.06 3.71
C LEU A 258 -21.93 5.58 2.54
N GLY A 259 -22.25 4.39 2.01
CA GLY A 259 -21.65 3.86 0.80
C GLY A 259 -20.92 2.55 1.00
N TYR A 260 -20.20 2.12 -0.04
CA TYR A 260 -19.45 0.88 -0.08
C TYR A 260 -17.96 1.15 -0.36
N SER A 261 -17.09 0.44 0.32
CA SER A 261 -15.63 0.56 0.13
C SER A 261 -14.96 -0.79 0.32
N THR A 262 -13.99 -1.09 -0.52
CA THR A 262 -13.12 -2.26 -0.38
C THR A 262 -11.66 -1.80 -0.34
N SER A 263 -10.82 -2.48 0.41
CA SER A 263 -9.37 -2.24 0.39
C SER A 263 -8.58 -3.49 0.80
N LEU A 264 -7.35 -3.55 0.30
CA LEU A 264 -6.33 -4.45 0.84
C LEU A 264 -5.92 -3.95 2.23
N GLY A 265 -5.58 -4.86 3.16
CA GLY A 265 -4.98 -4.51 4.44
C GLY A 265 -3.52 -4.08 4.31
N ALA A 266 -2.97 -3.49 5.35
CA ALA A 266 -1.54 -3.27 5.47
C ALA A 266 -0.85 -4.57 5.91
N ALA A 267 0.08 -5.08 5.11
CA ALA A 267 0.83 -6.31 5.40
C ALA A 267 1.93 -6.09 6.47
N SER A 268 2.21 -4.85 6.83
CA SER A 268 3.06 -4.45 7.95
C SER A 268 2.68 -3.05 8.44
N THR A 269 3.15 -2.71 9.63
CA THR A 269 3.24 -1.31 10.08
C THR A 269 4.31 -0.57 9.28
N SER A 270 4.26 0.77 9.27
CA SER A 270 5.28 1.57 8.59
C SER A 270 5.65 2.79 9.42
N ARG A 271 6.93 3.18 9.34
CA ARG A 271 7.43 4.39 9.95
C ARG A 271 6.87 5.65 9.30
N GLN A 272 6.47 5.58 8.04
CA GLN A 272 5.94 6.72 7.30
C GLN A 272 4.81 6.29 6.37
N TRP A 273 3.79 7.15 6.28
CA TRP A 273 2.62 6.97 5.41
C TRP A 273 2.36 8.25 4.63
N TRP A 274 2.08 8.11 3.32
CA TRP A 274 1.84 9.19 2.39
C TRP A 274 0.43 9.11 1.82
N PHE A 275 -0.23 10.27 1.72
CA PHE A 275 -1.54 10.41 1.08
C PHE A 275 -1.49 11.61 0.13
N ALA A 276 -1.82 11.39 -1.14
CA ALA A 276 -1.91 12.46 -2.13
C ALA A 276 -3.29 13.13 -2.14
N GLY A 277 -4.33 12.42 -1.70
CA GLY A 277 -5.73 12.78 -1.87
C GLY A 277 -6.36 13.62 -0.76
N GLY A 278 -5.58 14.38 0.02
CA GLY A 278 -6.12 15.31 1.02
C GLY A 278 -6.95 16.42 0.37
N GLN A 279 -8.09 16.77 0.99
CA GLN A 279 -8.98 17.83 0.50
C GLN A 279 -9.71 18.52 1.65
N LYS A 280 -9.73 19.84 1.63
CA LYS A 280 -10.55 20.66 2.51
C LYS A 280 -11.48 21.55 1.69
N ASP A 281 -12.76 21.36 1.87
CA ASP A 281 -13.85 22.20 1.36
C ASP A 281 -15.09 22.06 2.25
N LEU A 282 -16.16 22.76 1.94
CA LEU A 282 -17.39 22.75 2.74
C LEU A 282 -18.13 21.41 2.71
N ASP A 283 -17.93 20.62 1.65
CA ASP A 283 -18.64 19.37 1.40
C ASP A 283 -17.87 18.14 1.85
N THR A 284 -16.60 18.29 2.25
CA THR A 284 -15.69 17.19 2.57
C THR A 284 -15.37 17.15 4.06
N ASP A 285 -15.61 16.00 4.68
CA ASP A 285 -15.13 15.65 6.03
C ASP A 285 -14.06 14.58 5.88
N GLU A 286 -12.83 14.95 6.23
CA GLU A 286 -11.67 14.07 6.14
C GLU A 286 -11.11 13.75 7.52
N GLN A 287 -10.76 12.49 7.71
CA GLN A 287 -10.17 11.98 8.94
C GLN A 287 -8.97 11.09 8.62
N LEU A 288 -7.89 11.26 9.36
CA LEU A 288 -6.82 10.28 9.46
C LEU A 288 -7.08 9.38 10.66
N VAL A 289 -7.05 8.09 10.42
CA VAL A 289 -7.19 7.07 11.46
C VAL A 289 -5.84 6.41 11.65
N VAL A 290 -5.21 6.64 12.81
CA VAL A 290 -3.87 6.16 13.14
C VAL A 290 -3.99 5.05 14.18
N PHE A 291 -3.60 3.85 13.80
CA PHE A 291 -3.61 2.66 14.66
C PHE A 291 -2.19 2.33 15.12
N ASN A 292 -2.01 2.28 16.43
CA ASN A 292 -0.82 1.77 17.07
C ASN A 292 -1.07 0.33 17.56
N PRO A 293 -0.60 -0.70 16.86
CA PRO A 293 -0.77 -2.09 17.29
C PRO A 293 0.24 -2.53 18.35
N THR A 294 1.22 -1.68 18.70
CA THR A 294 2.30 -2.01 19.63
C THR A 294 1.86 -1.87 21.08
N ASP A 295 2.69 -2.33 22.00
CA ASP A 295 2.51 -2.21 23.45
C ASP A 295 3.17 -0.95 24.06
N GLN A 296 3.69 -0.05 23.20
CA GLN A 296 4.31 1.20 23.58
C GLN A 296 3.56 2.37 22.93
N ASP A 297 3.52 3.51 23.62
CA ASP A 297 3.00 4.74 23.05
C ASP A 297 3.88 5.17 21.86
N GLN A 298 3.25 5.55 20.76
CA GLN A 298 3.93 6.02 19.56
C GLN A 298 3.72 7.53 19.41
N SER A 299 4.80 8.29 19.20
CA SER A 299 4.73 9.68 18.79
C SER A 299 4.79 9.75 17.27
N VAL A 300 3.83 10.43 16.66
CA VAL A 300 3.80 10.65 15.21
C VAL A 300 3.70 12.13 14.89
N SER A 301 4.37 12.54 13.84
CA SER A 301 4.26 13.88 13.24
C SER A 301 3.39 13.80 12.01
N VAL A 302 2.42 14.71 11.87
CA VAL A 302 1.55 14.84 10.71
C VAL A 302 1.87 16.16 10.00
N ALA A 303 2.40 16.09 8.79
CA ALA A 303 2.70 17.24 7.94
C ALA A 303 1.68 17.32 6.81
N PHE A 304 1.27 18.55 6.46
CA PHE A 304 0.36 18.86 5.37
C PHE A 304 1.13 19.61 4.29
N LEU A 305 1.11 19.10 3.05
CA LEU A 305 1.92 19.57 1.94
C LEU A 305 1.01 20.21 0.89
N THR A 306 1.09 21.52 0.71
CA THR A 306 0.28 22.29 -0.25
C THR A 306 1.11 22.90 -1.38
N GLY A 307 2.44 22.80 -1.30
CA GLY A 307 3.37 23.35 -2.29
C GLY A 307 3.63 24.85 -2.12
N THR A 308 3.13 25.48 -1.07
CA THR A 308 3.45 26.87 -0.76
C THR A 308 4.67 26.96 0.14
N ALA A 309 5.52 27.98 -0.08
CA ALA A 309 6.75 28.16 0.73
C ALA A 309 6.45 28.34 2.23
N GLU A 310 5.33 28.99 2.57
CA GLU A 310 4.92 29.21 3.96
C GLU A 310 4.55 27.90 4.68
N GLU A 311 4.01 26.92 3.95
CA GLU A 311 3.57 25.65 4.53
C GLU A 311 4.67 24.58 4.57
N ILE A 312 5.65 24.65 3.67
CA ILE A 312 6.84 23.77 3.71
C ILE A 312 7.63 23.97 5.02
N PHE A 313 7.58 25.17 5.62
CA PHE A 313 8.26 25.51 6.88
C PHE A 313 7.37 25.43 8.12
N ARG A 314 6.08 25.04 7.97
CA ARG A 314 5.19 24.90 9.11
C ARG A 314 5.59 23.67 9.94
N GLU A 315 5.61 23.84 11.27
CA GLU A 315 5.87 22.72 12.18
C GLU A 315 4.78 21.63 12.02
N PRO A 316 5.17 20.35 11.87
CA PRO A 316 4.23 19.26 11.84
C PRO A 316 3.40 19.17 13.13
N LEU A 317 2.15 18.74 13.01
CA LEU A 317 1.32 18.44 14.18
C LEU A 317 1.81 17.14 14.82
N VAL A 318 2.20 17.19 16.08
CA VAL A 318 2.64 16.02 16.84
C VAL A 318 1.47 15.41 17.60
N LEU A 319 1.28 14.10 17.46
CA LEU A 319 0.26 13.31 18.14
C LEU A 319 0.92 12.17 18.90
N THR A 320 0.43 11.88 20.11
CA THR A 320 0.74 10.65 20.83
C THR A 320 -0.38 9.65 20.60
N ILE A 321 -0.04 8.48 20.08
CA ILE A 321 -0.96 7.35 19.85
C ILE A 321 -0.68 6.33 20.95
N PRO A 322 -1.57 6.17 21.94
CA PRO A 322 -1.32 5.27 23.06
C PRO A 322 -1.17 3.82 22.60
N ALA A 323 -0.46 3.02 23.39
CA ALA A 323 -0.23 1.60 23.17
C ALA A 323 -1.54 0.84 22.92
N GLY A 324 -1.62 0.07 21.84
CA GLY A 324 -2.79 -0.72 21.49
C GLY A 324 -4.06 0.12 21.24
N ARG A 325 -3.95 1.35 20.76
CA ARG A 325 -5.08 2.27 20.55
C ARG A 325 -5.17 2.78 19.12
N VAL A 326 -6.32 3.37 18.84
CA VAL A 326 -6.60 4.11 17.61
C VAL A 326 -6.86 5.57 17.96
N THR A 327 -6.25 6.46 17.22
CA THR A 327 -6.48 7.91 17.31
C THR A 327 -7.01 8.43 15.97
N THR A 328 -8.07 9.23 16.01
CA THR A 328 -8.65 9.86 14.82
C THR A 328 -8.35 11.36 14.82
N LEU A 329 -7.75 11.86 13.75
CA LEU A 329 -7.51 13.27 13.51
C LEU A 329 -8.45 13.77 12.42
N ALA A 330 -9.39 14.66 12.76
CA ALA A 330 -10.27 15.32 11.79
C ALA A 330 -9.49 16.47 11.11
N THR A 331 -8.89 16.20 9.96
CA THR A 331 -8.05 17.16 9.22
C THR A 331 -8.85 18.32 8.68
N SER A 332 -10.09 18.07 8.23
CA SER A 332 -11.03 19.09 7.75
C SER A 332 -11.33 20.19 8.79
N LYS A 333 -11.18 19.88 10.10
CA LYS A 333 -11.42 20.81 11.20
C LYS A 333 -10.19 21.60 11.63
N LEU A 334 -9.01 21.30 11.09
CA LEU A 334 -7.79 22.01 11.45
C LEU A 334 -7.78 23.40 10.83
N PRO A 335 -7.76 24.49 11.62
CA PRO A 335 -7.74 25.86 11.09
C PRO A 335 -6.45 26.17 10.32
N ALA A 336 -5.40 25.40 10.61
CA ALA A 336 -4.11 25.53 9.96
C ALA A 336 -4.08 25.11 8.50
N ILE A 337 -5.04 24.28 8.03
CA ILE A 337 -5.11 23.83 6.64
C ILE A 337 -5.99 24.80 5.88
N THR A 338 -5.49 25.35 4.78
CA THR A 338 -6.26 26.19 3.85
C THR A 338 -7.22 25.36 3.00
N GLU A 339 -8.27 25.98 2.45
CA GLU A 339 -9.14 25.32 1.49
C GLU A 339 -8.37 24.89 0.24
N GLY A 340 -8.69 23.72 -0.29
CA GLY A 340 -8.04 23.16 -1.46
C GLY A 340 -7.52 21.75 -1.25
N ARG A 341 -6.59 21.35 -2.13
CA ARG A 341 -5.92 20.04 -2.10
C ARG A 341 -4.59 20.14 -1.34
N TYR A 342 -4.26 19.08 -0.64
CA TYR A 342 -2.98 18.93 0.06
C TYR A 342 -2.56 17.47 0.13
N GLY A 343 -1.25 17.25 0.23
CA GLY A 343 -0.68 15.96 0.59
C GLY A 343 -0.59 15.81 2.10
N ILE A 344 -0.53 14.59 2.58
CA ILE A 344 -0.36 14.29 3.99
C ILE A 344 0.80 13.32 4.16
N VAL A 345 1.66 13.61 5.14
CA VAL A 345 2.73 12.72 5.57
C VAL A 345 2.58 12.47 7.06
N VAL A 346 2.43 11.21 7.44
CA VAL A 346 2.45 10.78 8.84
C VAL A 346 3.76 10.05 9.08
N SER A 347 4.59 10.56 9.98
CA SER A 347 5.90 9.99 10.30
C SER A 347 6.00 9.64 11.77
N SER A 348 6.48 8.44 12.10
CA SER A 348 6.80 8.07 13.48
C SER A 348 8.08 8.78 13.94
N ASN A 349 8.04 9.37 15.12
CA ASN A 349 9.15 10.11 15.72
C ASN A 349 10.04 9.23 16.61
N THR A 350 9.75 7.93 16.73
CA THR A 350 10.55 7.02 17.56
C THR A 350 11.96 6.91 17.00
N ASN A 351 12.93 7.38 17.80
CA ASN A 351 14.37 7.26 17.48
C ASN A 351 14.96 5.91 17.91
N ASP A 352 14.13 4.96 18.34
CA ASP A 352 14.58 3.68 18.86
C ASP A 352 15.06 2.74 17.75
N PHE A 353 16.26 3.08 17.23
CA PHE A 353 17.06 2.20 16.36
C PHE A 353 17.84 1.12 17.13
N VAL A 354 17.61 0.99 18.44
CA VAL A 354 18.43 0.12 19.27
C VAL A 354 17.59 -0.89 20.02
N THR A 355 17.26 -1.97 19.35
CA THR A 355 17.25 -3.25 20.06
C THR A 355 18.30 -4.12 19.42
N SER A 356 19.30 -4.49 20.23
CA SER A 356 20.40 -5.39 19.91
C SER A 356 19.97 -6.83 19.60
N ASP A 357 18.68 -7.07 19.47
CA ASP A 357 18.12 -8.35 19.04
C ASP A 357 17.82 -8.30 17.55
N GLU A 358 18.69 -8.91 16.76
CA GLU A 358 18.58 -9.06 15.29
C GLU A 358 17.24 -9.69 14.81
N ASN A 359 16.38 -10.16 15.74
CA ASN A 359 15.09 -10.80 15.46
C ASN A 359 13.85 -9.96 15.83
N SER A 360 13.97 -8.78 16.43
CA SER A 360 12.83 -7.96 16.76
C SER A 360 12.53 -6.97 15.63
N SER A 361 11.55 -7.26 14.80
CA SER A 361 11.02 -6.27 13.86
C SER A 361 10.36 -5.13 14.65
N VAL A 362 10.93 -3.93 14.59
CA VAL A 362 10.32 -2.74 15.17
C VAL A 362 8.98 -2.49 14.48
N GLU A 363 7.90 -2.47 15.25
CA GLU A 363 6.58 -2.15 14.74
C GLU A 363 6.27 -0.67 14.96
N PHE A 364 5.60 -0.06 13.99
CA PHE A 364 5.19 1.33 13.98
C PHE A 364 3.66 1.42 13.93
N VAL A 365 3.13 2.46 13.35
CA VAL A 365 1.69 2.68 13.17
C VAL A 365 1.19 2.19 11.81
N VAL A 366 -0.13 2.06 11.70
CA VAL A 366 -0.85 1.91 10.42
C VAL A 366 -1.79 3.09 10.27
N VAL A 367 -1.86 3.67 9.08
CA VAL A 367 -2.67 4.87 8.84
C VAL A 367 -3.59 4.67 7.64
N GLU A 368 -4.86 4.96 7.85
CA GLU A 368 -5.87 5.03 6.79
C GLU A 368 -6.52 6.42 6.79
N GLN A 369 -6.84 6.89 5.60
CA GLN A 369 -7.59 8.11 5.35
C GLN A 369 -9.05 7.75 5.10
N VAL A 370 -9.96 8.44 5.77
CA VAL A 370 -11.41 8.33 5.58
C VAL A 370 -11.92 9.66 5.06
N VAL A 371 -12.52 9.65 3.89
CA VAL A 371 -13.11 10.83 3.26
C VAL A 371 -14.60 10.64 3.10
N THR A 372 -15.38 11.53 3.68
CA THR A 372 -16.83 11.57 3.53
C THR A 372 -17.24 12.86 2.83
N ARG A 373 -17.86 12.73 1.68
CA ARG A 373 -18.39 13.86 0.91
C ARG A 373 -19.90 13.97 1.07
N ARG A 374 -20.38 15.20 1.25
CA ARG A 374 -21.81 15.51 1.42
C ARG A 374 -22.21 16.62 0.46
N VAL A 375 -23.07 16.30 -0.50
CA VAL A 375 -23.59 17.26 -1.49
C VAL A 375 -25.09 16.99 -1.64
N ASP A 376 -25.93 18.02 -1.58
CA ASP A 376 -27.37 17.94 -1.81
C ASP A 376 -28.08 16.78 -1.06
N LYS A 377 -27.78 16.59 0.21
CA LYS A 377 -28.29 15.51 1.08
C LYS A 377 -27.79 14.10 0.73
N LYS A 378 -26.97 13.95 -0.30
CA LYS A 378 -26.26 12.69 -0.59
C LYS A 378 -24.96 12.63 0.21
N THR A 379 -24.59 11.45 0.62
CA THR A 379 -23.33 11.21 1.35
C THR A 379 -22.60 10.03 0.73
N GLY A 380 -21.27 10.15 0.59
CA GLY A 380 -20.43 9.07 0.12
C GLY A 380 -19.14 9.01 0.93
N THR A 381 -18.83 7.84 1.48
CA THR A 381 -17.61 7.61 2.28
C THR A 381 -16.69 6.62 1.57
N THR A 382 -15.41 6.93 1.54
CA THR A 382 -14.34 6.03 1.09
C THR A 382 -13.23 5.94 2.14
N THR A 383 -12.52 4.82 2.13
CA THR A 383 -11.33 4.62 2.97
C THR A 383 -10.15 4.26 2.08
N THR A 384 -8.97 4.78 2.38
CA THR A 384 -7.76 4.56 1.60
C THR A 384 -6.60 4.27 2.55
N LEU A 385 -5.89 3.17 2.32
CA LEU A 385 -4.62 2.90 2.98
C LEU A 385 -3.54 3.84 2.41
N GLY A 386 -2.72 4.41 3.27
CA GLY A 386 -1.60 5.25 2.85
C GLY A 386 -0.52 4.46 2.09
N ALA A 387 0.29 5.18 1.33
CA ALA A 387 1.51 4.63 0.76
C ALA A 387 2.58 4.54 1.86
N PRO A 388 3.15 3.35 2.16
CA PRO A 388 4.16 3.21 3.21
C PRO A 388 5.51 3.79 2.77
N ILE A 389 6.46 3.88 3.71
CA ILE A 389 7.85 4.25 3.42
C ILE A 389 8.41 3.39 2.28
N GLY A 390 9.18 4.00 1.37
CA GLY A 390 9.74 3.35 0.20
C GLY A 390 8.73 3.09 -0.94
N ALA A 391 7.47 3.52 -0.79
CA ALA A 391 6.50 3.49 -1.88
C ALA A 391 6.62 4.67 -2.86
N PRO A 392 7.02 5.91 -2.46
CA PRO A 392 7.25 6.96 -3.44
C PRO A 392 8.17 6.49 -4.56
N SER A 393 7.80 6.76 -5.80
CA SER A 393 8.48 6.24 -7.00
C SER A 393 8.44 7.27 -8.12
N ARG A 394 9.35 7.13 -9.08
CA ARG A 394 9.35 7.94 -10.31
C ARG A 394 8.39 7.40 -11.37
N THR A 395 7.96 6.14 -11.24
CA THR A 395 7.11 5.50 -12.23
C THR A 395 5.96 4.78 -11.53
N TRP A 396 4.74 5.06 -12.02
CA TRP A 396 3.51 4.49 -11.50
C TRP A 396 2.61 4.00 -12.62
N THR A 397 1.84 2.96 -12.38
CA THR A 397 0.81 2.47 -13.29
C THR A 397 -0.55 2.43 -12.63
N VAL A 398 -1.54 2.94 -13.33
CA VAL A 398 -2.97 2.70 -13.06
C VAL A 398 -3.42 1.57 -13.99
N VAL A 399 -3.94 0.50 -13.41
CA VAL A 399 -4.21 -0.77 -14.12
C VAL A 399 -5.32 -0.61 -15.16
N SER A 400 -6.40 0.09 -14.80
CA SER A 400 -7.41 0.53 -15.74
C SER A 400 -7.46 2.05 -15.72
N GLY A 401 -7.60 2.64 -16.88
CA GLY A 401 -7.92 4.05 -16.97
C GLY A 401 -9.19 4.35 -16.16
N VAL A 402 -9.48 5.61 -16.03
CA VAL A 402 -10.67 6.06 -15.31
C VAL A 402 -11.92 5.61 -16.06
N PRO A 403 -12.87 4.94 -15.41
CA PRO A 403 -14.12 4.54 -16.07
C PRO A 403 -14.81 5.72 -16.74
N ALA A 404 -15.65 5.47 -17.75
CA ALA A 404 -16.39 6.46 -18.52
C ALA A 404 -17.26 7.42 -17.66
N ALA A 405 -17.50 7.06 -16.40
CA ALA A 405 -18.24 7.90 -15.44
C ALA A 405 -17.44 9.08 -14.88
N GLY A 406 -16.13 9.09 -15.04
CA GLY A 406 -15.26 10.14 -14.51
C GLY A 406 -14.20 9.59 -13.54
N GLY A 407 -13.17 10.40 -13.30
CA GLY A 407 -12.12 10.10 -12.36
C GLY A 407 -10.88 10.97 -12.59
N ALA A 408 -9.94 10.88 -11.68
CA ALA A 408 -8.74 11.69 -11.71
C ALA A 408 -7.54 10.94 -11.13
N LEU A 409 -6.36 11.40 -11.49
CA LEU A 409 -5.13 11.14 -10.76
C LEU A 409 -4.89 12.29 -9.78
N VAL A 410 -4.44 11.96 -8.59
CA VAL A 410 -3.95 12.94 -7.62
C VAL A 410 -2.49 12.60 -7.37
N VAL A 411 -1.61 13.51 -7.74
CA VAL A 411 -0.16 13.31 -7.68
C VAL A 411 0.42 14.24 -6.63
N LEU A 412 1.12 13.68 -5.66
CA LEU A 412 1.88 14.41 -4.65
C LEU A 412 3.37 14.31 -5.00
N ASN A 413 4.01 15.45 -5.19
CA ASN A 413 5.46 15.51 -5.22
C ASN A 413 5.99 15.34 -3.78
N SER A 414 6.60 14.18 -3.50
CA SER A 414 7.10 13.85 -2.17
C SER A 414 8.48 14.46 -1.85
N THR A 415 9.03 15.26 -2.77
CA THR A 415 10.38 15.82 -2.68
C THR A 415 10.38 17.34 -2.50
N SER A 416 11.53 17.88 -2.13
CA SER A 416 11.78 19.33 -2.04
C SER A 416 12.20 19.97 -3.38
N LEU A 417 12.16 19.23 -4.49
CA LEU A 417 12.52 19.69 -5.82
C LEU A 417 11.28 19.76 -6.71
N VAL A 418 11.27 20.68 -7.66
CA VAL A 418 10.27 20.67 -8.73
C VAL A 418 10.45 19.40 -9.54
N THR A 419 9.35 18.78 -9.96
CA THR A 419 9.34 17.58 -10.81
C THR A 419 8.51 17.81 -12.06
N THR A 420 8.90 17.20 -13.17
CA THR A 420 8.09 17.15 -14.39
C THR A 420 7.40 15.80 -14.45
N LEU A 421 6.12 15.82 -14.75
CA LEU A 421 5.31 14.61 -14.95
C LEU A 421 5.03 14.43 -16.43
N LYS A 422 5.06 13.18 -16.88
CA LYS A 422 4.58 12.74 -18.18
C LYS A 422 3.54 11.65 -17.97
N ILE A 423 2.36 11.82 -18.57
CA ILE A 423 1.27 10.85 -18.46
C ILE A 423 0.97 10.28 -19.84
N SER A 424 1.01 8.96 -19.92
CA SER A 424 0.83 8.20 -21.15
C SER A 424 -0.22 7.12 -20.96
N THR A 425 -0.91 6.76 -22.03
CA THR A 425 -1.67 5.51 -22.10
C THR A 425 -0.81 4.40 -22.66
N ILE A 426 -1.06 3.18 -22.21
CA ILE A 426 -0.45 1.97 -22.77
C ILE A 426 -1.51 1.27 -23.63
N GLY A 427 -1.28 1.24 -24.93
CA GLY A 427 -2.20 0.66 -25.90
C GLY A 427 -1.45 -0.07 -27.03
N PRO A 428 -2.14 -0.58 -28.06
CA PRO A 428 -1.53 -1.39 -29.13
C PRO A 428 -0.37 -0.73 -29.86
N ALA A 429 -0.26 0.61 -29.81
CA ALA A 429 0.86 1.37 -30.33
C ALA A 429 2.01 1.56 -29.32
N GLY A 430 1.98 0.87 -28.18
CA GLY A 430 2.89 1.06 -27.07
C GLY A 430 2.46 2.18 -26.11
N SER A 431 3.43 2.83 -25.47
CA SER A 431 3.19 3.99 -24.60
C SER A 431 3.00 5.24 -25.45
N VAL A 432 1.82 5.87 -25.35
CA VAL A 432 1.48 7.09 -26.09
C VAL A 432 1.12 8.18 -25.09
N ALA A 433 1.83 9.30 -25.13
CA ALA A 433 1.55 10.44 -24.26
C ALA A 433 0.13 10.96 -24.50
N ILE A 434 -0.56 11.34 -23.44
CA ILE A 434 -1.89 11.95 -23.52
C ILE A 434 -1.73 13.42 -23.87
N GLU A 435 -2.43 13.91 -24.90
CA GLU A 435 -2.35 15.29 -25.37
C GLU A 435 -2.63 16.28 -24.22
N GLY A 436 -1.69 17.22 -24.02
CA GLY A 436 -1.72 18.21 -22.94
C GLY A 436 -1.21 17.68 -21.59
N LEU A 437 -0.80 16.41 -21.50
CA LEU A 437 -0.26 15.80 -20.28
C LEU A 437 1.18 15.25 -20.50
N GLU A 438 1.85 15.68 -21.57
CA GLU A 438 3.20 15.23 -21.94
C GLU A 438 4.27 15.81 -21.03
N GLN A 439 4.01 17.02 -20.49
CA GLN A 439 4.97 17.73 -19.66
C GLN A 439 4.22 18.65 -18.69
N ILE A 440 4.03 18.17 -17.45
CA ILE A 440 3.34 18.90 -16.39
C ILE A 440 4.35 19.21 -15.30
N GLU A 441 4.58 20.48 -15.02
CA GLU A 441 5.43 20.90 -13.90
C GLU A 441 4.65 20.79 -12.58
N LEU A 442 5.23 20.13 -11.58
CA LEU A 442 4.68 20.01 -10.23
C LEU A 442 5.70 20.53 -9.22
N GLY A 443 5.35 21.58 -8.51
CA GLY A 443 6.19 22.21 -7.50
C GLY A 443 6.65 21.27 -6.39
N ALA A 444 7.66 21.69 -5.64
CA ALA A 444 8.13 20.97 -4.46
C ALA A 444 7.01 20.79 -3.43
N ALA A 445 6.85 19.60 -2.88
CA ALA A 445 5.83 19.27 -1.87
C ALA A 445 4.38 19.67 -2.28
N ALA A 446 4.11 19.79 -3.58
CA ALA A 446 2.82 20.19 -4.12
C ALA A 446 1.95 18.99 -4.50
N VAL A 447 0.64 19.22 -4.54
CA VAL A 447 -0.36 18.25 -5.00
C VAL A 447 -1.06 18.78 -6.24
N LEU A 448 -1.28 17.91 -7.20
CA LEU A 448 -2.02 18.22 -8.41
C LEU A 448 -3.08 17.15 -8.70
N LYS A 449 -4.31 17.60 -8.94
CA LYS A 449 -5.37 16.74 -9.49
C LYS A 449 -5.41 16.87 -11.00
N ILE A 450 -5.30 15.74 -11.70
CA ILE A 450 -5.25 15.64 -13.15
C ILE A 450 -6.46 14.85 -13.63
N ILE A 451 -7.30 15.46 -14.43
CA ILE A 451 -8.44 14.79 -15.06
C ILE A 451 -7.96 14.03 -16.29
N ILE A 452 -8.24 12.75 -16.34
CA ILE A 452 -7.91 11.92 -17.50
C ILE A 452 -9.05 11.98 -18.53
N PRO A 453 -8.75 12.28 -19.80
CA PRO A 453 -9.78 12.28 -20.85
C PRO A 453 -10.47 10.92 -20.97
N THR A 454 -11.80 10.93 -21.16
CA THR A 454 -12.62 9.70 -21.20
C THR A 454 -12.24 8.75 -22.35
N ILE A 455 -11.67 9.26 -23.45
CA ILE A 455 -11.18 8.45 -24.57
C ILE A 455 -10.09 7.46 -24.15
N ASN A 456 -9.40 7.74 -23.03
CA ASN A 456 -8.31 6.92 -22.49
C ASN A 456 -8.76 6.03 -21.32
N ALA A 457 -10.07 6.03 -21.01
CA ALA A 457 -10.62 5.41 -19.80
C ALA A 457 -10.43 3.89 -19.75
N ASP A 458 -10.27 3.24 -20.89
CA ASP A 458 -10.15 1.80 -20.99
C ASP A 458 -8.71 1.28 -21.10
N LEU A 459 -7.72 2.18 -21.10
CA LEU A 459 -6.32 1.80 -21.23
C LEU A 459 -5.58 1.94 -19.88
N PRO A 460 -4.56 1.13 -19.62
CA PRO A 460 -3.63 1.37 -18.53
C PRO A 460 -2.95 2.72 -18.70
N ILE A 461 -2.72 3.41 -17.59
CA ILE A 461 -2.06 4.72 -17.59
C ILE A 461 -0.71 4.60 -16.91
N LEU A 462 0.32 5.08 -17.59
CA LEU A 462 1.69 5.21 -17.09
C LEU A 462 1.94 6.65 -16.69
N ILE A 463 2.43 6.85 -15.49
CA ILE A 463 2.86 8.13 -14.94
C ILE A 463 4.37 8.06 -14.72
N GLU A 464 5.11 8.92 -15.38
CA GLU A 464 6.56 9.06 -15.26
C GLU A 464 6.88 10.43 -14.65
N ALA A 465 7.83 10.49 -13.72
CA ALA A 465 8.26 11.71 -13.04
C ALA A 465 9.78 11.78 -12.94
N ASP A 466 10.35 13.00 -12.99
CA ASP A 466 11.78 13.20 -12.79
C ASP A 466 12.24 12.90 -11.37
N ASN A 467 11.36 13.15 -10.38
CA ASN A 467 11.60 12.90 -8.97
C ASN A 467 10.49 11.96 -8.40
N GLU A 468 10.70 11.47 -7.19
CA GLU A 468 9.72 10.59 -6.53
C GLU A 468 8.40 11.31 -6.24
N VAL A 469 7.32 10.66 -6.61
CA VAL A 469 5.94 11.10 -6.37
C VAL A 469 5.12 9.99 -5.74
N VAL A 470 3.97 10.35 -5.17
CA VAL A 470 2.93 9.41 -4.77
C VAL A 470 1.71 9.65 -5.64
N VAL A 471 1.19 8.58 -6.24
CA VAL A 471 0.02 8.65 -7.12
C VAL A 471 -1.16 7.92 -6.51
N GLN A 472 -2.26 8.65 -6.36
CA GLN A 472 -3.55 8.15 -5.90
C GLN A 472 -4.56 8.35 -7.02
N ARG A 473 -5.42 7.38 -7.26
CA ARG A 473 -6.49 7.45 -8.22
C ARG A 473 -7.82 7.70 -7.50
N GLU A 474 -8.58 8.65 -7.98
CA GLU A 474 -9.98 8.87 -7.63
C GLU A 474 -10.87 8.34 -8.75
N VAL A 475 -11.81 7.47 -8.42
CA VAL A 475 -12.78 6.85 -9.33
C VAL A 475 -14.18 7.25 -8.88
N ASP A 476 -15.00 7.73 -9.78
CA ASP A 476 -16.40 8.03 -9.47
C ASP A 476 -17.13 6.78 -9.00
N ARG A 477 -18.02 6.95 -8.04
CA ARG A 477 -18.70 5.84 -7.37
C ARG A 477 -19.81 5.20 -8.20
N GLY A 478 -20.10 5.73 -9.38
CA GLY A 478 -21.21 5.29 -10.21
C GLY A 478 -22.59 5.65 -9.65
N HIS A 479 -23.66 5.30 -10.36
CA HIS A 479 -25.05 5.42 -9.91
C HIS A 479 -25.45 6.82 -9.41
N GLU A 480 -24.86 7.89 -9.95
CA GLU A 480 -25.07 9.28 -9.50
C GLU A 480 -24.80 9.50 -8.00
N LEU A 481 -23.97 8.68 -7.41
CA LEU A 481 -23.55 8.81 -6.02
C LEU A 481 -22.48 9.90 -5.87
N VAL A 482 -22.45 10.54 -4.71
CA VAL A 482 -21.44 11.56 -4.41
C VAL A 482 -20.16 10.93 -3.87
N GLY A 483 -19.04 11.66 -4.04
CA GLY A 483 -17.72 11.23 -3.61
C GLY A 483 -17.04 10.32 -4.64
N VAL A 484 -15.90 9.86 -4.27
CA VAL A 484 -15.02 9.01 -5.10
C VAL A 484 -14.57 7.79 -4.32
N SER A 485 -14.30 6.70 -5.01
CA SER A 485 -13.51 5.61 -4.48
C SER A 485 -12.04 5.94 -4.71
N SER A 486 -11.22 5.88 -3.67
CA SER A 486 -9.82 6.27 -3.75
C SER A 486 -8.91 5.07 -3.51
N VAL A 487 -7.89 4.93 -4.35
CA VAL A 487 -6.91 3.84 -4.29
C VAL A 487 -5.55 4.33 -4.78
N LEU A 488 -4.46 3.82 -4.21
CA LEU A 488 -3.12 4.08 -4.73
C LEU A 488 -2.95 3.43 -6.10
N ALA A 489 -2.19 4.07 -6.98
CA ALA A 489 -1.65 3.41 -8.16
C ALA A 489 -0.56 2.39 -7.76
N LEU A 490 -0.03 1.63 -8.71
CA LEU A 490 1.03 0.66 -8.48
C LEU A 490 2.39 1.28 -8.83
N PRO A 491 3.32 1.42 -7.87
CA PRO A 491 4.66 1.89 -8.16
C PRO A 491 5.45 0.81 -8.90
N HIS A 492 6.32 1.21 -9.80
CA HIS A 492 7.33 0.32 -10.37
C HIS A 492 8.51 0.19 -9.41
N ARG A 493 8.99 -1.03 -9.22
CA ARG A 493 10.26 -1.24 -8.55
C ARG A 493 11.36 -0.80 -9.49
N SER A 494 12.19 0.15 -9.07
CA SER A 494 13.46 0.33 -9.72
C SER A 494 14.22 -1.00 -9.58
N SER A 495 14.50 -1.68 -10.70
CA SER A 495 15.54 -2.68 -10.73
C SER A 495 16.78 -1.97 -10.21
N GLY A 496 17.29 -2.37 -9.05
CA GLY A 496 18.59 -1.90 -8.55
C GLY A 496 19.69 -2.40 -9.49
N MET A 497 19.79 -1.78 -10.65
CA MET A 497 21.01 -1.80 -11.42
C MET A 497 21.98 -0.91 -10.68
N ALA A 498 22.81 -1.52 -9.84
CA ALA A 498 24.10 -0.94 -9.53
C ALA A 498 24.70 -0.50 -10.87
N ALA A 499 24.90 0.81 -11.05
CA ALA A 499 25.65 1.31 -12.17
C ALA A 499 27.01 0.59 -12.14
N LEU A 500 27.24 -0.28 -13.12
CA LEU A 500 28.56 -0.84 -13.32
C LEU A 500 29.51 0.33 -13.49
N PRO A 501 30.62 0.43 -12.75
CA PRO A 501 31.59 1.48 -12.95
C PRO A 501 32.05 1.39 -14.40
N GLY A 502 31.81 2.47 -15.15
CA GLY A 502 32.27 2.60 -16.51
C GLY A 502 33.79 2.33 -16.59
N LYS A 503 34.20 1.56 -17.59
CA LYS A 503 35.58 1.35 -17.97
C LYS A 503 36.21 2.66 -18.42
#